data_e8928441d2723b45006e44cbbab8d54b
#
_entry.id   e8928441d2723b45006e44cbbab8d54b
#
_cell.length_a   1.000
_cell.length_b   1.000
_cell.length_c   1.000
_cell.angle_alpha   90.00
_cell.angle_beta   90.00
_cell.angle_gamma   90.00
#
_symmetry.space_group_name_H-M   'P 1'
#
loop_
_entity.id
_entity.type
_entity.pdbx_description
1 polymer ?
#
loop_
_entity_poly.entity_id
_entity_poly.type
_entity_poly.pdbx_seq_one_letter_code
_entity_poly.pdbx_strand_id
1 'polypeptide(L)'
;MERALCEVARGGPHHLLSVRWPSGDLREMRARAVVEVARKVAEHKSLPRGLVQAALHGGRQASHAWEQAVANVPAGAAELAQALEASQATGKPASIIAFSLGCRVVLYAIAAGVIAPGSVERLVFAASAAPASDFEVLPGMLEGGTSVVHVFSKKDAVLDRLYPLGERKTRPSGRRALEIPGVENVEVDVGHRGYASIAARLWDLAVAPGEG
;
A
#
# COMPACT_ATOMS: atom_id res chain seq x y z
N MET A 1 -5.98 4.22 8.96
CA MET A 1 -6.18 4.87 7.63
C MET A 1 -7.66 4.87 7.25
N GLU A 2 -8.31 3.73 7.04
CA GLU A 2 -9.71 3.62 6.63
C GLU A 2 -10.67 4.48 7.47
N ARG A 3 -10.62 4.35 8.82
CA ARG A 3 -11.45 5.16 9.72
C ARG A 3 -11.27 6.67 9.51
N ALA A 4 -10.03 7.12 9.32
CA ALA A 4 -9.71 8.53 9.10
C ALA A 4 -10.26 9.01 7.74
N LEU A 5 -10.20 8.19 6.68
CA LEU A 5 -10.82 8.51 5.39
C LEU A 5 -12.35 8.53 5.47
N CYS A 6 -12.97 7.59 6.22
CA CYS A 6 -14.41 7.60 6.46
C CYS A 6 -14.88 8.88 7.18
N GLU A 7 -14.08 9.39 8.13
CA GLU A 7 -14.39 10.65 8.82
C GLU A 7 -14.34 11.85 7.86
N VAL A 8 -13.36 11.91 6.96
CA VAL A 8 -13.25 12.97 5.94
C VAL A 8 -14.40 12.89 4.93
N ALA A 9 -14.74 11.68 4.43
CA ALA A 9 -15.75 11.49 3.41
C ALA A 9 -17.18 11.88 3.84
N ARG A 10 -17.49 11.84 5.14
CA ARG A 10 -18.85 12.13 5.66
C ARG A 10 -19.35 13.55 5.37
N GLY A 11 -18.46 14.48 5.11
CA GLY A 11 -18.80 15.88 4.84
C GLY A 11 -18.93 16.25 3.37
N GLY A 12 -18.72 15.33 2.44
CA GLY A 12 -18.63 15.61 1.01
C GLY A 12 -19.65 14.89 0.13
N PRO A 13 -19.74 15.25 -1.15
CA PRO A 13 -20.64 14.63 -2.13
C PRO A 13 -20.14 13.24 -2.61
N HIS A 14 -18.98 12.80 -2.17
CA HIS A 14 -18.37 11.54 -2.55
C HIS A 14 -18.74 10.41 -1.60
N HIS A 15 -18.80 9.19 -2.10
CA HIS A 15 -19.01 7.99 -1.32
C HIS A 15 -17.72 7.20 -1.19
N LEU A 16 -17.37 6.77 0.03
CA LEU A 16 -16.21 5.91 0.28
C LEU A 16 -16.64 4.45 0.31
N LEU A 17 -16.11 3.66 -0.62
CA LEU A 17 -16.15 2.20 -0.58
C LEU A 17 -14.83 1.69 -0.02
N SER A 18 -14.90 0.77 0.94
CA SER A 18 -13.71 0.16 1.55
C SER A 18 -13.60 -1.29 1.14
N VAL A 19 -12.48 -1.64 0.49
CA VAL A 19 -12.16 -3.02 0.15
C VAL A 19 -11.29 -3.61 1.25
N ARG A 20 -11.75 -4.71 1.85
CA ARG A 20 -11.02 -5.45 2.89
C ARG A 20 -10.72 -6.85 2.36
N TRP A 21 -9.48 -7.27 2.50
CA TRP A 21 -9.05 -8.62 2.17
C TRP A 21 -8.15 -9.17 3.28
N PRO A 22 -7.94 -10.50 3.35
CA PRO A 22 -7.08 -11.11 4.36
C PRO A 22 -5.60 -10.74 4.15
N SER A 23 -5.19 -9.56 4.59
CA SER A 23 -3.81 -9.02 4.45
C SER A 23 -2.87 -9.47 5.57
N GLY A 24 -3.31 -10.37 6.46
CA GLY A 24 -2.57 -10.78 7.65
C GLY A 24 -2.69 -9.81 8.84
N ASP A 25 -2.32 -10.26 10.02
CA ASP A 25 -2.36 -9.42 11.23
C ASP A 25 -1.08 -8.58 11.36
N LEU A 26 -1.22 -7.26 11.18
CA LEU A 26 -0.12 -6.29 11.41
C LEU A 26 0.41 -6.33 12.86
N ARG A 27 -0.37 -6.81 13.83
CA ARG A 27 0.09 -7.00 15.22
C ARG A 27 1.14 -8.10 15.30
N GLU A 28 0.95 -9.17 14.55
CA GLU A 28 1.94 -10.22 14.42
C GLU A 28 3.20 -9.73 13.70
N MET A 29 3.09 -8.93 12.66
CA MET A 29 4.25 -8.33 11.98
C MET A 29 5.05 -7.39 12.90
N ARG A 30 4.41 -6.76 13.90
CA ARG A 30 5.07 -5.89 14.88
C ARG A 30 5.87 -6.63 15.96
N ALA A 31 5.31 -7.68 16.51
CA ALA A 31 6.01 -8.52 17.48
C ALA A 31 7.35 -9.00 16.90
N ARG A 32 7.42 -9.10 15.59
CA ARG A 32 8.53 -9.61 14.79
C ARG A 32 9.57 -8.53 14.44
N ALA A 33 9.18 -7.25 14.29
CA ALA A 33 10.15 -6.15 14.15
C ALA A 33 10.96 -5.94 15.43
N VAL A 34 10.37 -6.15 16.60
CA VAL A 34 11.08 -6.16 17.89
C VAL A 34 12.12 -7.27 17.92
N VAL A 35 11.82 -8.43 17.34
CA VAL A 35 12.70 -9.58 17.23
C VAL A 35 13.90 -9.31 16.30
N GLU A 36 13.70 -8.60 15.18
CA GLU A 36 14.80 -8.24 14.26
C GLU A 36 15.75 -7.19 14.87
N VAL A 37 15.20 -6.22 15.60
CA VAL A 37 16.02 -5.29 16.41
C VAL A 37 16.80 -6.05 17.46
N ALA A 38 16.19 -7.00 18.16
CA ALA A 38 16.85 -7.86 19.12
C ALA A 38 17.96 -8.71 18.46
N ARG A 39 17.75 -9.21 17.23
CA ARG A 39 18.76 -9.95 16.46
C ARG A 39 19.97 -9.08 16.11
N LYS A 40 19.77 -7.85 15.64
CA LYS A 40 20.88 -6.91 15.34
C LYS A 40 21.65 -6.49 16.58
N VAL A 41 20.97 -6.36 17.71
CA VAL A 41 21.64 -6.12 19.01
C VAL A 41 22.39 -7.37 19.46
N ALA A 42 21.89 -8.58 19.14
CA ALA A 42 22.52 -9.86 19.45
C ALA A 42 23.83 -10.10 18.67
N GLU A 43 23.92 -9.59 17.45
CA GLU A 43 25.14 -9.68 16.62
C GLU A 43 26.34 -8.93 17.25
N HIS A 44 26.07 -8.02 18.19
CA HIS A 44 27.10 -7.20 18.86
C HIS A 44 27.38 -7.55 20.32
N LYS A 45 26.62 -8.46 20.93
CA LYS A 45 26.84 -8.93 22.33
C LYS A 45 26.42 -10.39 22.48
N SER A 46 27.16 -11.18 23.25
CA SER A 46 26.83 -12.58 23.56
C SER A 46 25.47 -12.71 24.27
N LEU A 47 24.42 -12.96 23.52
CA LEU A 47 23.07 -13.17 24.04
C LEU A 47 22.78 -14.65 24.37
N PRO A 48 21.90 -14.93 25.34
CA PRO A 48 21.46 -16.29 25.65
C PRO A 48 20.84 -16.97 24.43
N ARG A 49 21.20 -18.23 24.16
CA ARG A 49 20.74 -19.02 23.00
C ARG A 49 19.20 -19.01 22.83
N GLY A 50 18.43 -18.94 23.93
CA GLY A 50 16.98 -18.88 23.88
C GLY A 50 16.41 -17.62 23.21
N LEU A 51 17.06 -16.46 23.38
CA LEU A 51 16.67 -15.21 22.72
C LEU A 51 16.99 -15.25 21.22
N VAL A 52 18.09 -15.88 20.83
CA VAL A 52 18.43 -16.05 19.40
C VAL A 52 17.41 -16.97 18.71
N GLN A 53 17.00 -18.06 19.36
CA GLN A 53 15.96 -18.97 18.83
C GLN A 53 14.59 -18.28 18.72
N ALA A 54 14.18 -17.51 19.72
CA ALA A 54 12.94 -16.74 19.66
C ALA A 54 12.95 -15.70 18.52
N ALA A 55 14.13 -15.06 18.29
CA ALA A 55 14.32 -14.13 17.20
C ALA A 55 14.20 -14.81 15.82
N LEU A 56 14.84 -15.97 15.64
CA LEU A 56 14.79 -16.74 14.39
C LEU A 56 13.35 -17.27 14.13
N HIS A 57 12.65 -17.72 15.16
CA HIS A 57 11.25 -18.17 15.04
C HIS A 57 10.32 -17.02 14.65
N GLY A 58 10.45 -15.87 15.28
CA GLY A 58 9.69 -14.65 14.94
C GLY A 58 9.94 -14.18 13.51
N GLY A 59 11.19 -14.21 13.03
CA GLY A 59 11.53 -13.86 11.66
C GLY A 59 10.87 -14.77 10.61
N ARG A 60 10.88 -16.10 10.83
CA ARG A 60 10.21 -17.05 9.93
C ARG A 60 8.70 -16.85 9.86
N GLN A 61 8.06 -16.64 11.01
CA GLN A 61 6.64 -16.35 11.03
C GLN A 61 6.31 -15.03 10.29
N ALA A 62 7.15 -13.97 10.39
CA ALA A 62 6.96 -12.72 9.67
C ALA A 62 7.00 -12.93 8.15
N SER A 63 8.00 -13.67 7.66
CA SER A 63 8.07 -14.02 6.24
C SER A 63 6.83 -14.77 5.79
N HIS A 64 6.38 -15.76 6.57
CA HIS A 64 5.19 -16.54 6.24
C HIS A 64 3.91 -15.69 6.21
N ALA A 65 3.71 -14.78 7.19
CA ALA A 65 2.55 -13.88 7.17
C ALA A 65 2.60 -12.90 6.00
N TRP A 66 3.80 -12.43 5.61
CA TRP A 66 3.98 -11.62 4.41
C TRP A 66 3.63 -12.41 3.15
N GLU A 67 4.17 -13.62 3.00
CA GLU A 67 3.89 -14.51 1.88
C GLU A 67 2.39 -14.81 1.75
N GLN A 68 1.71 -15.08 2.87
CA GLN A 68 0.26 -15.25 2.88
C GLN A 68 -0.48 -13.98 2.46
N ALA A 69 -0.08 -12.80 2.97
CA ALA A 69 -0.70 -11.55 2.61
C ALA A 69 -0.50 -11.23 1.11
N VAL A 70 0.66 -11.52 0.54
CA VAL A 70 0.93 -11.39 -0.90
C VAL A 70 0.14 -12.43 -1.70
N ALA A 71 0.05 -13.67 -1.23
CA ALA A 71 -0.75 -14.72 -1.87
C ALA A 71 -2.26 -14.38 -1.92
N ASN A 72 -2.75 -13.54 -1.01
CA ASN A 72 -4.14 -13.09 -0.98
C ASN A 72 -4.41 -11.85 -1.87
N VAL A 73 -3.41 -11.29 -2.55
CA VAL A 73 -3.56 -10.14 -3.45
C VAL A 73 -4.60 -10.39 -4.55
N PRO A 74 -4.65 -11.57 -5.22
CA PRO A 74 -5.70 -11.86 -6.21
C PRO A 74 -7.11 -11.83 -5.62
N ALA A 75 -7.31 -12.34 -4.40
CA ALA A 75 -8.60 -12.27 -3.72
C ALA A 75 -9.01 -10.80 -3.43
N GLY A 76 -8.05 -9.97 -3.00
CA GLY A 76 -8.27 -8.53 -2.84
C GLY A 76 -8.65 -7.84 -4.16
N ALA A 77 -8.07 -8.25 -5.28
CA ALA A 77 -8.42 -7.72 -6.59
C ALA A 77 -9.85 -8.12 -7.02
N ALA A 78 -10.32 -9.32 -6.67
CA ALA A 78 -11.70 -9.74 -6.91
C ALA A 78 -12.70 -8.92 -6.09
N GLU A 79 -12.42 -8.65 -4.83
CA GLU A 79 -13.22 -7.74 -3.99
C GLU A 79 -13.23 -6.31 -4.55
N LEU A 80 -12.09 -5.83 -5.05
CA LEU A 80 -12.00 -4.52 -5.69
C LEU A 80 -12.84 -4.46 -6.97
N ALA A 81 -12.87 -5.54 -7.78
CA ALA A 81 -13.72 -5.63 -8.97
C ALA A 81 -15.19 -5.42 -8.63
N GLN A 82 -15.69 -6.13 -7.61
CA GLN A 82 -17.09 -5.98 -7.15
C GLN A 82 -17.41 -4.55 -6.67
N ALA A 83 -16.47 -3.93 -5.94
CA ALA A 83 -16.62 -2.55 -5.49
C ALA A 83 -16.67 -1.56 -6.66
N LEU A 84 -15.86 -1.79 -7.70
CA LEU A 84 -15.87 -0.96 -8.92
C LEU A 84 -17.14 -1.15 -9.73
N GLU A 85 -17.63 -2.37 -9.90
CA GLU A 85 -18.91 -2.64 -10.55
C GLU A 85 -20.06 -1.91 -9.84
N ALA A 86 -20.10 -1.97 -8.51
CA ALA A 86 -21.08 -1.25 -7.70
C ALA A 86 -20.97 0.28 -7.87
N SER A 87 -19.73 0.82 -7.98
CA SER A 87 -19.50 2.24 -8.24
C SER A 87 -19.96 2.65 -9.64
N GLN A 88 -19.62 1.87 -10.67
CA GLN A 88 -20.02 2.13 -12.06
C GLN A 88 -21.54 2.16 -12.23
N ALA A 89 -22.27 1.32 -11.50
CA ALA A 89 -23.73 1.32 -11.51
C ALA A 89 -24.34 2.68 -11.04
N THR A 90 -23.57 3.51 -10.35
CA THR A 90 -23.99 4.86 -9.95
C THR A 90 -23.79 5.92 -11.04
N GLY A 91 -23.11 5.58 -12.15
CA GLY A 91 -22.76 6.50 -13.23
C GLY A 91 -21.70 7.53 -12.84
N LYS A 92 -21.04 7.38 -11.69
CA LYS A 92 -19.98 8.28 -11.22
C LYS A 92 -18.61 7.68 -11.46
N PRO A 93 -17.61 8.48 -11.88
CA PRO A 93 -16.24 8.00 -11.99
C PRO A 93 -15.71 7.61 -10.59
N ALA A 94 -14.92 6.53 -10.56
CA ALA A 94 -14.30 6.06 -9.34
C ALA A 94 -12.87 6.59 -9.22
N SER A 95 -12.49 6.96 -7.99
CA SER A 95 -11.09 7.18 -7.61
C SER A 95 -10.68 6.17 -6.55
N ILE A 96 -9.43 5.71 -6.59
CA ILE A 96 -8.93 4.68 -5.69
C ILE A 96 -7.79 5.23 -4.84
N ILE A 97 -7.91 5.13 -3.51
CA ILE A 97 -6.80 5.35 -2.58
C ILE A 97 -6.30 3.98 -2.10
N ALA A 98 -5.13 3.60 -2.55
CA ALA A 98 -4.46 2.37 -2.15
C ALA A 98 -3.41 2.65 -1.07
N PHE A 99 -3.39 1.87 0.00
CA PHE A 99 -2.45 2.05 1.11
C PHE A 99 -1.63 0.79 1.37
N SER A 100 -0.31 0.95 1.54
CA SER A 100 0.62 -0.10 1.92
C SER A 100 0.53 -1.31 0.97
N LEU A 101 0.23 -2.51 1.46
CA LEU A 101 0.04 -3.72 0.64
C LEU A 101 -1.19 -3.63 -0.28
N GLY A 102 -2.17 -2.76 0.01
CA GLY A 102 -3.30 -2.46 -0.87
C GLY A 102 -2.87 -1.90 -2.22
N CYS A 103 -1.69 -1.28 -2.31
CA CYS A 103 -1.12 -0.86 -3.58
C CYS A 103 -0.87 -2.05 -4.51
N ARG A 104 -0.41 -3.21 -3.99
CA ARG A 104 -0.25 -4.44 -4.80
C ARG A 104 -1.57 -4.97 -5.31
N VAL A 105 -2.65 -4.86 -4.53
CA VAL A 105 -3.99 -5.27 -4.97
C VAL A 105 -4.41 -4.48 -6.20
N VAL A 106 -4.24 -3.16 -6.18
CA VAL A 106 -4.58 -2.29 -7.31
C VAL A 106 -3.68 -2.57 -8.52
N LEU A 107 -2.36 -2.67 -8.31
CA LEU A 107 -1.41 -2.97 -9.39
C LEU A 107 -1.69 -4.34 -10.04
N TYR A 108 -1.99 -5.35 -9.22
CA TYR A 108 -2.40 -6.66 -9.71
C TYR A 108 -3.72 -6.57 -10.50
N ALA A 109 -4.71 -5.83 -10.01
CA ALA A 109 -5.99 -5.65 -10.67
C ALA A 109 -5.82 -4.98 -12.05
N ILE A 110 -4.91 -4.01 -12.18
CA ILE A 110 -4.55 -3.40 -13.45
C ILE A 110 -3.88 -4.44 -14.38
N ALA A 111 -2.88 -5.13 -13.89
CA ALA A 111 -2.15 -6.16 -14.66
C ALA A 111 -3.08 -7.31 -15.13
N ALA A 112 -4.08 -7.65 -14.34
CA ALA A 112 -5.08 -8.66 -14.64
C ALA A 112 -6.25 -8.14 -15.51
N GLY A 113 -6.25 -6.86 -15.92
CA GLY A 113 -7.32 -6.25 -16.71
C GLY A 113 -8.64 -6.01 -15.96
N VAL A 114 -8.65 -6.14 -14.64
CA VAL A 114 -9.81 -5.81 -13.78
C VAL A 114 -10.05 -4.31 -13.75
N ILE A 115 -8.99 -3.52 -13.73
CA ILE A 115 -9.04 -2.07 -13.87
C ILE A 115 -8.50 -1.74 -15.26
N ALA A 116 -9.40 -1.37 -16.17
CA ALA A 116 -9.04 -0.98 -17.52
C ALA A 116 -8.62 0.51 -17.58
N PRO A 117 -7.77 0.91 -18.56
CA PRO A 117 -7.50 2.31 -18.82
C PRO A 117 -8.78 3.13 -18.98
N GLY A 118 -8.86 4.28 -18.31
CA GLY A 118 -10.03 5.17 -18.33
C GLY A 118 -11.23 4.70 -17.49
N SER A 119 -11.20 3.49 -16.87
CA SER A 119 -12.31 3.02 -16.02
C SER A 119 -12.32 3.65 -14.63
N VAL A 120 -11.23 4.29 -14.23
CA VAL A 120 -11.10 5.05 -12.99
C VAL A 120 -10.47 6.41 -13.31
N GLU A 121 -10.93 7.44 -12.61
CA GLU A 121 -10.46 8.81 -12.82
C GLU A 121 -9.07 9.02 -12.22
N ARG A 122 -8.86 8.49 -11.01
CA ARG A 122 -7.60 8.72 -10.29
C ARG A 122 -7.18 7.55 -9.41
N LEU A 123 -5.87 7.33 -9.38
CA LEU A 123 -5.21 6.37 -8.51
C LEU A 123 -4.26 7.09 -7.55
N VAL A 124 -4.45 6.93 -6.25
CA VAL A 124 -3.54 7.45 -5.22
C VAL A 124 -2.89 6.26 -4.51
N PHE A 125 -1.58 6.10 -4.72
CA PHE A 125 -0.79 5.07 -4.06
C PHE A 125 -0.07 5.68 -2.86
N ALA A 126 -0.41 5.28 -1.64
CA ALA A 126 0.17 5.82 -0.41
C ALA A 126 0.94 4.74 0.35
N ALA A 127 2.15 5.07 0.82
CA ALA A 127 3.03 4.15 1.58
C ALA A 127 3.18 2.78 0.91
N SER A 128 3.38 2.74 -0.40
CA SER A 128 3.30 1.50 -1.18
C SER A 128 4.28 0.43 -0.74
N ALA A 129 3.76 -0.74 -0.38
CA ALA A 129 4.51 -1.96 -0.08
C ALA A 129 4.67 -2.84 -1.33
N ALA A 130 4.99 -2.24 -2.47
CA ALA A 130 5.25 -2.88 -3.75
C ALA A 130 6.63 -2.47 -4.28
N PRO A 131 7.34 -3.31 -5.03
CA PRO A 131 8.55 -2.90 -5.74
C PRO A 131 8.19 -1.95 -6.89
N ALA A 132 9.16 -1.15 -7.35
CA ALA A 132 8.94 -0.22 -8.45
C ALA A 132 8.56 -0.93 -9.76
N SER A 133 9.02 -2.17 -9.97
CA SER A 133 8.66 -2.98 -11.15
C SER A 133 7.16 -3.27 -11.26
N ASP A 134 6.43 -3.37 -10.14
CA ASP A 134 4.99 -3.62 -10.18
C ASP A 134 4.23 -2.43 -10.79
N PHE A 135 4.85 -1.24 -10.83
CA PHE A 135 4.26 -0.02 -11.39
C PHE A 135 4.45 0.13 -12.91
N GLU A 136 5.13 -0.81 -13.56
CA GLU A 136 5.31 -0.82 -15.02
C GLU A 136 3.99 -0.96 -15.80
N VAL A 137 2.91 -1.27 -15.12
CA VAL A 137 1.53 -1.31 -15.67
C VAL A 137 0.88 0.08 -15.80
N LEU A 138 1.44 1.11 -15.16
CA LEU A 138 0.83 2.45 -15.11
C LEU A 138 0.84 3.25 -16.42
N PRO A 139 1.83 3.13 -17.32
CA PRO A 139 1.81 3.88 -18.58
C PRO A 139 0.51 3.72 -19.34
N GLY A 140 -0.04 2.50 -19.45
CA GLY A 140 -1.33 2.27 -20.11
C GLY A 140 -2.52 2.96 -19.41
N MET A 141 -2.48 3.08 -18.08
CA MET A 141 -3.52 3.81 -17.31
C MET A 141 -3.44 5.31 -17.59
N LEU A 142 -2.22 5.88 -17.61
CA LEU A 142 -1.97 7.29 -17.90
C LEU A 142 -2.41 7.65 -19.33
N GLU A 143 -2.07 6.82 -20.32
CA GLU A 143 -2.52 6.97 -21.71
C GLU A 143 -4.04 6.91 -21.84
N GLY A 144 -4.71 6.13 -20.99
CA GLY A 144 -6.17 6.06 -20.88
C GLY A 144 -6.82 7.22 -20.13
N GLY A 145 -6.05 8.23 -19.71
CA GLY A 145 -6.56 9.42 -19.04
C GLY A 145 -6.72 9.29 -17.52
N THR A 146 -6.26 8.18 -16.92
CA THR A 146 -6.26 8.03 -15.45
C THR A 146 -5.14 8.86 -14.83
N SER A 147 -5.47 9.77 -13.92
CA SER A 147 -4.45 10.49 -13.13
C SER A 147 -3.82 9.57 -12.08
N VAL A 148 -2.51 9.61 -11.91
CA VAL A 148 -1.81 8.78 -10.93
C VAL A 148 -0.96 9.63 -9.98
N VAL A 149 -1.22 9.50 -8.69
CA VAL A 149 -0.47 10.16 -7.62
C VAL A 149 0.21 9.11 -6.76
N HIS A 150 1.51 9.27 -6.54
CA HIS A 150 2.30 8.41 -5.67
C HIS A 150 2.79 9.19 -4.44
N VAL A 151 2.25 8.86 -3.27
CA VAL A 151 2.56 9.50 -1.99
C VAL A 151 3.54 8.63 -1.22
N PHE A 152 4.75 9.13 -1.01
CA PHE A 152 5.84 8.38 -0.38
C PHE A 152 6.44 9.13 0.82
N SER A 153 7.10 8.40 1.71
CA SER A 153 7.82 8.98 2.84
C SER A 153 9.14 8.27 3.11
N LYS A 154 10.22 9.02 3.12
CA LYS A 154 11.54 8.53 3.54
C LYS A 154 11.58 8.11 5.01
N LYS A 155 10.64 8.61 5.85
CA LYS A 155 10.52 8.30 7.28
C LYS A 155 9.68 7.06 7.58
N ASP A 156 9.18 6.35 6.56
CA ASP A 156 8.40 5.13 6.76
C ASP A 156 9.28 3.98 7.25
N ALA A 157 9.41 3.88 8.56
CA ALA A 157 10.21 2.83 9.21
C ALA A 157 9.57 1.43 9.09
N VAL A 158 8.28 1.32 8.82
CA VAL A 158 7.61 0.03 8.60
C VAL A 158 8.06 -0.55 7.27
N LEU A 159 8.01 0.24 6.21
CA LEU A 159 8.51 -0.17 4.90
C LEU A 159 10.02 -0.41 4.91
N ASP A 160 10.78 0.38 5.67
CA ASP A 160 12.22 0.21 5.78
C ASP A 160 12.64 -1.11 6.43
N ARG A 161 11.91 -1.53 7.48
CA ARG A 161 12.32 -2.65 8.33
C ARG A 161 11.56 -3.94 8.08
N LEU A 162 10.26 -3.85 7.72
CA LEU A 162 9.43 -5.04 7.56
C LEU A 162 9.38 -5.54 6.12
N TYR A 163 9.38 -4.64 5.14
CA TYR A 163 9.36 -5.03 3.74
C TYR A 163 10.52 -5.96 3.35
N PRO A 164 11.80 -5.71 3.77
CA PRO A 164 12.90 -6.61 3.45
C PRO A 164 12.82 -8.01 4.07
N LEU A 165 11.95 -8.23 5.06
CA LEU A 165 11.74 -9.56 5.64
C LEU A 165 10.99 -10.50 4.68
N GLY A 166 10.10 -9.93 3.87
CA GLY A 166 9.36 -10.68 2.85
C GLY A 166 9.96 -10.56 1.45
N GLU A 167 10.54 -9.40 1.14
CA GLU A 167 11.03 -9.03 -0.20
C GLU A 167 12.53 -8.69 -0.16
N ARG A 168 13.37 -9.71 -0.06
CA ARG A 168 14.81 -9.52 0.18
C ARG A 168 15.58 -8.86 -0.96
N LYS A 169 15.08 -8.93 -2.20
CA LYS A 169 15.80 -8.48 -3.41
C LYS A 169 15.34 -7.10 -3.91
N THR A 170 14.25 -6.58 -3.38
CA THR A 170 13.62 -5.35 -3.86
C THR A 170 13.47 -4.33 -2.74
N ARG A 171 13.22 -3.06 -3.12
CA ARG A 171 12.92 -1.98 -2.18
C ARG A 171 11.48 -1.51 -2.38
N PRO A 172 10.76 -1.16 -1.31
CA PRO A 172 9.40 -0.66 -1.43
C PRO A 172 9.38 0.72 -2.10
N SER A 173 8.49 0.91 -3.05
CA SER A 173 8.31 2.19 -3.75
C SER A 173 7.82 3.29 -2.80
N GLY A 174 7.04 2.97 -1.78
CA GLY A 174 6.52 3.94 -0.81
C GLY A 174 7.55 4.72 0.02
N ARG A 175 8.87 4.51 -0.23
CA ARG A 175 9.95 5.27 0.39
C ARG A 175 10.70 6.22 -0.56
N ARG A 176 10.34 6.27 -1.82
CA ARG A 176 11.00 7.10 -2.85
C ARG A 176 10.04 7.48 -3.96
N ALA A 177 10.36 8.51 -4.70
CA ALA A 177 9.65 8.83 -5.93
C ALA A 177 9.70 7.68 -6.94
N LEU A 178 8.66 7.55 -7.76
CA LEU A 178 8.63 6.70 -8.95
C LEU A 178 9.16 7.48 -10.15
N GLU A 179 10.03 6.85 -10.93
CA GLU A 179 10.60 7.43 -12.15
C GLU A 179 9.74 7.02 -13.37
N ILE A 180 8.43 7.34 -13.30
CA ILE A 180 7.47 7.03 -14.37
C ILE A 180 6.91 8.38 -14.86
N PRO A 181 7.09 8.74 -16.14
CA PRO A 181 6.53 9.95 -16.71
C PRO A 181 5.01 10.01 -16.52
N GLY A 182 4.49 11.15 -16.12
CA GLY A 182 3.06 11.36 -15.88
C GLY A 182 2.57 10.95 -14.48
N VAL A 183 3.42 10.32 -13.65
CA VAL A 183 3.09 10.06 -12.24
C VAL A 183 3.46 11.28 -11.39
N GLU A 184 2.47 11.85 -10.70
CA GLU A 184 2.69 12.89 -9.70
C GLU A 184 3.30 12.26 -8.44
N ASN A 185 4.49 12.71 -8.01
CA ASN A 185 5.14 12.24 -6.81
C ASN A 185 5.00 13.26 -5.67
N VAL A 186 4.40 12.85 -4.56
CA VAL A 186 4.17 13.68 -3.37
C VAL A 186 4.97 13.13 -2.19
N GLU A 187 6.02 13.83 -1.77
CA GLU A 187 6.76 13.48 -0.55
C GLU A 187 6.01 14.00 0.68
N VAL A 188 5.84 13.13 1.68
CA VAL A 188 5.23 13.48 2.97
C VAL A 188 6.18 13.14 4.12
N ASP A 189 6.10 13.92 5.20
CA ASP A 189 6.99 13.78 6.34
C ASP A 189 6.30 13.03 7.50
N VAL A 190 5.83 11.80 7.23
CA VAL A 190 5.12 10.98 8.22
C VAL A 190 5.66 9.55 8.20
N GLY A 191 5.62 8.87 9.34
CA GLY A 191 5.83 7.43 9.39
C GLY A 191 4.60 6.66 8.91
N HIS A 192 4.70 5.35 8.73
CA HIS A 192 3.63 4.50 8.18
C HIS A 192 2.25 4.69 8.81
N ARG A 193 2.20 4.87 10.13
CA ARG A 193 0.94 5.14 10.85
C ARG A 193 0.49 6.59 10.74
N GLY A 194 1.40 7.50 10.48
CA GLY A 194 1.13 8.91 10.33
C GLY A 194 0.31 9.24 9.09
N TYR A 195 0.19 8.32 8.13
CA TYR A 195 -0.70 8.51 6.97
C TYR A 195 -2.18 8.72 7.39
N ALA A 196 -2.59 8.21 8.56
CA ALA A 196 -3.93 8.50 9.07
C ALA A 196 -4.12 9.99 9.43
N SER A 197 -3.08 10.68 9.87
CA SER A 197 -3.15 12.11 10.20
C SER A 197 -3.20 13.02 8.96
N ILE A 198 -2.86 12.48 7.79
CA ILE A 198 -2.94 13.20 6.51
C ILE A 198 -4.07 12.67 5.61
N ALA A 199 -5.07 11.98 6.20
CA ALA A 199 -6.18 11.39 5.44
C ALA A 199 -6.94 12.44 4.61
N ALA A 200 -7.15 13.65 5.13
CA ALA A 200 -7.78 14.74 4.39
C ALA A 200 -6.98 15.08 3.12
N ARG A 201 -5.65 15.22 3.24
CA ARG A 201 -4.79 15.47 2.08
C ARG A 201 -4.84 14.33 1.05
N LEU A 202 -4.85 13.07 1.50
CA LEU A 202 -4.98 11.92 0.57
C LEU A 202 -6.35 11.92 -0.11
N TRP A 203 -7.39 12.33 0.60
CA TRP A 203 -8.72 12.50 0.06
C TRP A 203 -8.74 13.60 -1.02
N ASP A 204 -8.19 14.79 -0.70
CA ASP A 204 -8.10 15.90 -1.65
C ASP A 204 -7.35 15.49 -2.92
N LEU A 205 -6.24 14.74 -2.79
CA LEU A 205 -5.50 14.19 -3.93
C LEU A 205 -6.35 13.21 -4.76
N ALA A 206 -7.32 12.51 -4.17
CA ALA A 206 -8.17 11.55 -4.87
C ALA A 206 -9.38 12.19 -5.57
N VAL A 207 -9.87 13.32 -5.04
CA VAL A 207 -11.10 13.98 -5.53
C VAL A 207 -10.84 15.29 -6.27
N ALA A 208 -9.59 15.77 -6.30
CA ALA A 208 -9.23 16.97 -7.06
C ALA A 208 -9.58 16.77 -8.55
N PRO A 209 -10.18 17.77 -9.23
CA PRO A 209 -10.37 17.70 -10.66
C PRO A 209 -9.01 17.52 -11.34
N GLY A 210 -8.93 16.59 -12.30
CA GLY A 210 -7.73 16.40 -13.10
C GLY A 210 -7.37 17.73 -13.78
N GLU A 211 -6.13 18.16 -13.69
CA GLU A 211 -5.63 19.23 -14.55
C GLU A 211 -5.61 18.65 -15.98
N GLY A 212 -6.61 19.06 -16.79
CA GLY A 212 -6.77 18.63 -18.17
C GLY A 212 -5.77 19.28 -19.12
#